data_766b412870a4253cecccf92a83916c0e
#
_entry.id   766b412870a4253cecccf92a83916c0e
#
_cell.length_a   1.000
_cell.length_b   1.000
_cell.length_c   1.000
_cell.angle_alpha   90.00
_cell.angle_beta   90.00
_cell.angle_gamma   90.00
#
_symmetry.space_group_name_H-M   'P 1'
#
loop_
_entity.id
_entity.type
_entity.pdbx_description
1 polymer ?
#
loop_
_entity_poly.entity_id
_entity_poly.type
_entity_poly.pdbx_seq_one_letter_code
_entity_poly.pdbx_strand_id
1 'polypeptide(L)'
;MLTATKVVNEQDETHTPVKSQTPKKAAKFVSPVKKHLFRKKKAMPQNWKKNVRKRLRISGEEYIATTGKMVKRKDVKECNCAKCKYKCNSKVSFEQRCAIRDLYYGLTSYERQMDFLCSNVQEKTTKSYVDDTGIKVQKRKQVARSYSFVVNDESIRVCKKFFLSTISISQAIVNQALSKKWSFSRQR
;
A
#
# COMPACT_ATOMS: atom_id res chain seq x y z
N MET A 1 -14.56 9.92 -63.66
CA MET A 1 -14.97 8.89 -64.64
C MET A 1 -15.66 7.83 -63.87
N LEU A 2 -17.00 7.82 -64.04
CA LEU A 2 -17.85 6.72 -64.51
C LEU A 2 -18.03 5.61 -63.46
N THR A 3 -19.19 5.11 -63.12
CA THR A 3 -20.62 5.38 -63.41
C THR A 3 -21.43 4.50 -62.46
N ALA A 4 -22.60 4.96 -62.15
CA ALA A 4 -23.70 4.27 -61.46
C ALA A 4 -24.20 3.03 -62.25
N THR A 5 -24.82 2.13 -61.51
CA THR A 5 -26.05 1.51 -62.03
C THR A 5 -26.95 0.99 -60.90
N LYS A 6 -28.12 1.44 -60.98
CA LYS A 6 -29.34 1.17 -60.25
C LYS A 6 -30.07 0.01 -60.97
N VAL A 7 -30.59 -0.96 -60.25
CA VAL A 7 -31.69 -1.79 -60.78
C VAL A 7 -32.72 -1.98 -59.68
N VAL A 8 -33.89 -1.50 -60.01
CA VAL A 8 -35.19 -1.69 -59.35
C VAL A 8 -35.85 -2.94 -59.94
N ASN A 9 -36.52 -3.71 -59.13
CA ASN A 9 -37.72 -4.43 -59.65
C ASN A 9 -38.71 -4.66 -58.51
N GLU A 10 -39.84 -3.99 -58.70
CA GLU A 10 -41.14 -4.30 -58.15
C GLU A 10 -41.69 -5.58 -58.75
N GLN A 11 -42.44 -6.36 -57.96
CA GLN A 11 -43.72 -6.92 -58.39
C GLN A 11 -44.49 -7.43 -57.19
N ASP A 12 -45.55 -6.81 -57.03
CA ASP A 12 -46.92 -6.98 -56.56
C ASP A 12 -47.48 -8.37 -56.84
N GLU A 13 -48.21 -9.00 -55.92
CA GLU A 13 -49.50 -9.65 -56.16
C GLU A 13 -50.18 -10.08 -54.86
N THR A 14 -51.29 -9.53 -54.72
CA THR A 14 -52.58 -9.88 -54.07
C THR A 14 -52.87 -11.37 -53.80
N HIS A 15 -53.46 -11.74 -52.70
CA HIS A 15 -54.80 -12.20 -52.55
C HIS A 15 -55.14 -12.95 -51.24
N THR A 16 -56.18 -12.47 -50.61
CA THR A 16 -57.41 -13.13 -49.98
C THR A 16 -57.25 -13.87 -48.64
N PRO A 17 -58.29 -13.70 -47.80
CA PRO A 17 -58.34 -14.18 -46.43
C PRO A 17 -58.89 -15.55 -46.28
N VAL A 18 -58.31 -16.41 -45.50
CA VAL A 18 -58.84 -17.68 -45.08
C VAL A 18 -59.23 -17.71 -43.62
N LYS A 19 -60.43 -18.16 -43.41
CA LYS A 19 -61.23 -18.25 -42.19
C LYS A 19 -60.51 -18.74 -40.94
N SER A 20 -60.91 -18.10 -39.83
CA SER A 20 -60.73 -18.47 -38.44
C SER A 20 -60.85 -19.97 -38.13
N GLN A 21 -59.80 -20.53 -37.58
CA GLN A 21 -59.87 -21.72 -36.74
C GLN A 21 -59.44 -21.39 -35.35
N THR A 22 -60.32 -21.63 -34.37
CA THR A 22 -60.09 -21.48 -32.96
C THR A 22 -58.90 -22.29 -32.50
N PRO A 23 -57.93 -21.67 -31.71
CA PRO A 23 -56.79 -22.43 -31.23
C PRO A 23 -57.20 -23.39 -30.13
N LYS A 24 -56.91 -24.66 -30.34
CA LYS A 24 -56.93 -25.72 -29.32
C LYS A 24 -55.96 -25.27 -28.20
N LYS A 25 -56.43 -25.37 -26.94
CA LYS A 25 -55.64 -25.08 -25.74
C LYS A 25 -54.28 -25.75 -25.83
N ALA A 26 -53.25 -24.91 -25.99
CA ALA A 26 -51.86 -25.37 -25.96
C ALA A 26 -51.53 -25.92 -24.56
N ALA A 27 -51.10 -27.16 -24.53
CA ALA A 27 -50.57 -27.78 -23.33
C ALA A 27 -49.44 -26.89 -22.77
N LYS A 28 -49.55 -26.54 -21.51
CA LYS A 28 -48.48 -25.80 -20.82
C LYS A 28 -47.19 -26.59 -20.87
N PHE A 29 -46.27 -26.16 -21.72
CA PHE A 29 -44.91 -26.69 -21.76
C PHE A 29 -44.25 -26.28 -20.46
N VAL A 30 -44.19 -27.18 -19.49
CA VAL A 30 -43.41 -26.99 -18.25
C VAL A 30 -41.96 -27.15 -18.67
N SER A 31 -41.31 -26.03 -18.88
CA SER A 31 -39.87 -26.01 -19.11
C SER A 31 -39.17 -26.66 -17.91
N PRO A 32 -38.20 -27.57 -18.12
CA PRO A 32 -37.47 -28.19 -17.03
C PRO A 32 -36.76 -27.09 -16.28
N VAL A 33 -37.09 -26.93 -14.99
CA VAL A 33 -36.42 -26.02 -14.09
C VAL A 33 -34.93 -26.39 -14.11
N LYS A 34 -34.15 -25.63 -14.87
CA LYS A 34 -32.69 -25.74 -14.83
C LYS A 34 -32.26 -25.45 -13.41
N LYS A 35 -32.03 -26.50 -12.61
CA LYS A 35 -31.34 -26.39 -11.33
C LYS A 35 -30.00 -25.77 -11.64
N HIS A 36 -29.87 -24.45 -11.47
CA HIS A 36 -28.59 -23.75 -11.47
C HIS A 36 -27.80 -24.29 -10.29
N LEU A 37 -27.02 -25.32 -10.55
CA LEU A 37 -25.94 -25.73 -9.68
C LEU A 37 -24.93 -24.60 -9.66
N PHE A 38 -25.20 -23.58 -8.85
CA PHE A 38 -24.20 -22.56 -8.53
C PHE A 38 -23.04 -23.28 -7.86
N ARG A 39 -22.04 -23.64 -8.64
CA ARG A 39 -20.75 -24.01 -8.09
C ARG A 39 -20.31 -22.83 -7.22
N LYS A 40 -20.45 -22.94 -5.90
CA LYS A 40 -19.95 -21.97 -4.94
C LYS A 40 -18.44 -21.84 -5.20
N LYS A 41 -18.04 -20.81 -5.95
CA LYS A 41 -16.62 -20.53 -6.18
C LYS A 41 -15.99 -20.34 -4.80
N LYS A 42 -14.96 -21.15 -4.48
CA LYS A 42 -14.22 -20.97 -3.23
C LYS A 42 -13.73 -19.52 -3.17
N ALA A 43 -14.11 -18.83 -2.10
CA ALA A 43 -13.60 -17.47 -1.88
C ALA A 43 -12.08 -17.53 -1.74
N MET A 44 -11.38 -16.70 -2.52
CA MET A 44 -9.91 -16.55 -2.45
C MET A 44 -9.58 -15.15 -1.91
N PRO A 45 -9.60 -14.96 -0.59
CA PRO A 45 -9.43 -13.64 0.02
C PRO A 45 -8.11 -12.97 -0.36
N GLN A 46 -7.05 -13.75 -0.61
CA GLN A 46 -5.73 -13.25 -1.05
C GLN A 46 -5.80 -12.48 -2.37
N ASN A 47 -6.77 -12.78 -3.24
CA ASN A 47 -6.94 -12.14 -4.55
C ASN A 47 -7.84 -10.90 -4.50
N TRP A 48 -8.43 -10.59 -3.37
CA TRP A 48 -9.25 -9.40 -3.23
C TRP A 48 -8.42 -8.15 -3.40
N LYS A 49 -8.88 -7.21 -4.20
CA LYS A 49 -8.19 -5.94 -4.50
C LYS A 49 -7.68 -5.22 -3.24
N LYS A 50 -8.45 -5.28 -2.13
CA LYS A 50 -8.05 -4.71 -0.83
C LYS A 50 -6.81 -5.41 -0.26
N ASN A 51 -6.79 -6.74 -0.28
CA ASN A 51 -5.70 -7.54 0.29
C ASN A 51 -4.44 -7.48 -0.58
N VAL A 52 -4.61 -7.48 -1.91
CA VAL A 52 -3.50 -7.28 -2.84
C VAL A 52 -2.84 -5.91 -2.61
N ARG A 53 -3.62 -4.82 -2.51
CA ARG A 53 -3.08 -3.48 -2.19
C ARG A 53 -2.38 -3.43 -0.83
N LYS A 54 -2.95 -4.11 0.19
CA LYS A 54 -2.32 -4.18 1.52
C LYS A 54 -0.95 -4.87 1.43
N ARG A 55 -0.87 -5.99 0.74
CA ARG A 55 0.39 -6.74 0.54
C ARG A 55 1.44 -5.89 -0.19
N LEU A 56 1.09 -5.31 -1.35
CA LEU A 56 1.99 -4.46 -2.14
C LEU A 56 2.47 -3.23 -1.36
N ARG A 57 1.62 -2.63 -0.51
CA ARG A 57 2.03 -1.54 0.37
C ARG A 57 3.05 -1.98 1.41
N ILE A 58 2.87 -3.16 1.99
CA ILE A 58 3.78 -3.72 3.00
C ILE A 58 5.11 -4.11 2.34
N SER A 59 5.11 -4.71 1.15
CA SER A 59 6.33 -5.06 0.42
C SER A 59 7.02 -3.86 -0.24
N GLY A 60 6.43 -2.66 -0.16
CA GLY A 60 7.00 -1.44 -0.76
C GLY A 60 6.97 -1.41 -2.29
N GLU A 61 6.22 -2.31 -2.91
CA GLU A 61 6.04 -2.38 -4.35
C GLU A 61 5.05 -1.32 -4.86
N GLU A 62 5.06 -1.09 -6.16
CA GLU A 62 4.10 -0.18 -6.80
C GLU A 62 2.69 -0.77 -6.79
N TYR A 63 1.70 0.07 -6.67
CA TYR A 63 0.30 -0.33 -6.70
C TYR A 63 -0.64 0.82 -7.07
N ILE A 64 -1.84 0.46 -7.54
CA ILE A 64 -2.91 1.43 -7.80
C ILE A 64 -3.74 1.61 -6.53
N ALA A 65 -3.77 2.83 -6.02
CA ALA A 65 -4.58 3.21 -4.85
C ALA A 65 -6.08 3.09 -5.15
N THR A 66 -6.92 3.17 -4.11
CA THR A 66 -8.39 3.20 -4.26
C THR A 66 -8.88 4.39 -5.09
N THR A 67 -8.13 5.49 -5.07
CA THR A 67 -8.39 6.72 -5.83
C THR A 67 -7.96 6.65 -7.30
N GLY A 68 -7.46 5.50 -7.79
CA GLY A 68 -6.93 5.35 -9.15
C GLY A 68 -5.50 5.86 -9.34
N LYS A 69 -4.91 6.55 -8.37
CA LYS A 69 -3.52 7.03 -8.47
C LYS A 69 -2.52 5.89 -8.34
N MET A 70 -1.51 5.89 -9.21
CA MET A 70 -0.38 4.97 -9.09
C MET A 70 0.56 5.43 -7.96
N VAL A 71 0.83 4.54 -7.03
CA VAL A 71 1.83 4.73 -5.98
C VAL A 71 3.10 4.00 -6.40
N LYS A 72 4.18 4.76 -6.58
CA LYS A 72 5.47 4.23 -7.02
C LYS A 72 6.10 3.33 -5.94
N ARG A 73 6.98 2.44 -6.36
CA ARG A 73 7.82 1.62 -5.50
C ARG A 73 8.59 2.48 -4.50
N LYS A 74 8.84 1.93 -3.33
CA LYS A 74 9.59 2.56 -2.24
C LYS A 74 11.10 2.32 -2.39
N ASP A 75 11.76 3.12 -3.21
CA ASP A 75 13.20 3.03 -3.40
C ASP A 75 13.97 3.93 -2.43
N VAL A 76 15.25 3.64 -2.25
CA VAL A 76 16.15 4.47 -1.45
C VAL A 76 16.24 5.86 -2.06
N LYS A 77 15.89 6.87 -1.27
CA LYS A 77 15.96 8.26 -1.72
C LYS A 77 17.35 8.84 -1.49
N GLU A 78 17.79 9.67 -2.40
CA GLU A 78 19.01 10.44 -2.19
C GLU A 78 18.91 11.32 -0.96
N CYS A 79 19.99 11.39 -0.22
CA CYS A 79 20.11 12.22 0.98
C CYS A 79 21.45 12.95 0.97
N ASN A 80 21.40 14.26 0.83
CA ASN A 80 22.61 15.06 0.99
C ASN A 80 22.91 15.22 2.48
N CYS A 81 23.81 14.39 2.99
CA CYS A 81 24.32 14.42 4.36
C CYS A 81 25.77 14.92 4.46
N ALA A 82 26.28 15.69 3.48
CA ALA A 82 27.64 16.19 3.47
C ALA A 82 27.98 17.04 4.73
N LYS A 83 27.07 17.91 5.13
CA LYS A 83 27.19 18.76 6.33
C LYS A 83 26.58 18.12 7.60
N CYS A 84 26.29 16.83 7.58
CA CYS A 84 25.65 16.16 8.70
C CYS A 84 26.65 15.84 9.81
N LYS A 85 26.31 16.16 11.07
CA LYS A 85 27.13 15.85 12.26
C LYS A 85 27.57 14.37 12.31
N TYR A 86 26.72 13.47 11.82
CA TYR A 86 26.97 12.02 11.87
C TYR A 86 27.76 11.50 10.68
N LYS A 87 28.02 12.32 9.64
CA LYS A 87 28.72 11.91 8.40
C LYS A 87 28.12 10.62 7.80
N CYS A 88 26.78 10.57 7.67
CA CYS A 88 26.07 9.32 7.36
C CYS A 88 26.50 8.67 6.04
N ASN A 89 26.73 9.45 4.98
CA ASN A 89 27.12 8.93 3.66
C ASN A 89 28.51 8.28 3.64
N SER A 90 29.42 8.65 4.57
CA SER A 90 30.73 8.00 4.66
C SER A 90 30.71 6.74 5.51
N LYS A 91 29.71 6.58 6.37
CA LYS A 91 29.57 5.41 7.25
C LYS A 91 28.75 4.29 6.67
N VAL A 92 27.77 4.61 5.82
CA VAL A 92 26.85 3.65 5.22
C VAL A 92 26.80 3.88 3.72
N SER A 93 27.28 2.91 2.96
CA SER A 93 27.29 2.96 1.49
C SER A 93 25.89 2.90 0.90
N PHE A 94 25.76 3.25 -0.38
CA PHE A 94 24.47 3.14 -1.06
C PHE A 94 23.97 1.70 -1.14
N GLU A 95 24.87 0.74 -1.37
CA GLU A 95 24.54 -0.70 -1.42
C GLU A 95 24.01 -1.20 -0.07
N GLN A 96 24.66 -0.81 1.02
CA GLN A 96 24.18 -1.12 2.38
C GLN A 96 22.80 -0.52 2.66
N ARG A 97 22.54 0.70 2.16
CA ARG A 97 21.20 1.31 2.25
C ARG A 97 20.15 0.50 1.49
N CYS A 98 20.49 0.01 0.29
CA CYS A 98 19.61 -0.86 -0.48
C CYS A 98 19.33 -2.16 0.27
N ALA A 99 20.35 -2.81 0.83
CA ALA A 99 20.21 -4.02 1.63
C ALA A 99 19.29 -3.79 2.87
N ILE A 100 19.46 -2.68 3.60
CA ILE A 100 18.60 -2.32 4.72
C ILE A 100 17.15 -2.11 4.27
N ARG A 101 16.94 -1.43 3.14
CA ARG A 101 15.61 -1.23 2.55
C ARG A 101 14.98 -2.56 2.20
N ASP A 102 15.71 -3.46 1.56
CA ASP A 102 15.19 -4.76 1.14
C ASP A 102 14.89 -5.65 2.35
N LEU A 103 15.72 -5.61 3.39
CA LEU A 103 15.46 -6.27 4.66
C LEU A 103 14.16 -5.76 5.30
N TYR A 104 13.95 -4.44 5.36
CA TYR A 104 12.74 -3.87 5.94
C TYR A 104 11.46 -4.28 5.19
N TYR A 105 11.47 -4.20 3.85
CA TYR A 105 10.30 -4.57 3.04
C TYR A 105 10.15 -6.08 2.89
N GLY A 106 11.21 -6.85 3.03
CA GLY A 106 11.19 -8.31 3.08
C GLY A 106 10.52 -8.90 4.32
N LEU A 107 10.30 -8.09 5.38
CA LEU A 107 9.60 -8.54 6.58
C LEU A 107 8.14 -8.92 6.36
N THR A 108 7.54 -8.59 5.23
CA THR A 108 6.17 -8.96 4.76
C THR A 108 5.02 -8.73 5.75
N SER A 109 5.29 -8.50 7.03
CA SER A 109 4.33 -8.20 8.09
C SER A 109 4.46 -6.76 8.58
N TYR A 110 3.33 -6.07 8.69
CA TYR A 110 3.29 -4.72 9.26
C TYR A 110 3.82 -4.66 10.70
N GLU A 111 3.53 -5.66 11.51
CA GLU A 111 3.97 -5.74 12.90
C GLU A 111 5.49 -5.86 12.99
N ARG A 112 6.09 -6.78 12.21
CA ARG A 112 7.56 -6.91 12.14
C ARG A 112 8.25 -5.65 11.63
N GLN A 113 7.62 -4.93 10.69
CA GLN A 113 8.13 -3.63 10.25
C GLN A 113 8.10 -2.58 11.37
N MET A 114 7.06 -2.58 12.21
CA MET A 114 7.00 -1.71 13.38
C MET A 114 8.06 -2.07 14.42
N ASP A 115 8.28 -3.36 14.67
CA ASP A 115 9.32 -3.84 15.58
C ASP A 115 10.72 -3.45 15.09
N PHE A 116 10.97 -3.57 13.78
CA PHE A 116 12.22 -3.09 13.18
C PHE A 116 12.44 -1.59 13.44
N LEU A 117 11.41 -0.77 13.30
CA LEU A 117 11.50 0.66 13.59
C LEU A 117 11.76 0.92 15.09
N CYS A 118 11.10 0.18 15.97
CA CYS A 118 11.27 0.29 17.42
C CYS A 118 12.67 -0.14 17.89
N SER A 119 13.31 -1.10 17.24
CA SER A 119 14.67 -1.54 17.57
C SER A 119 15.73 -0.53 17.10
N ASN A 120 15.47 0.14 15.98
CA ASN A 120 16.43 1.08 15.37
C ASN A 120 16.23 2.54 15.79
N VAL A 121 15.16 2.87 16.52
CA VAL A 121 14.86 4.22 16.98
C VAL A 121 14.71 4.24 18.50
N GLN A 122 15.61 4.94 19.16
CA GLN A 122 15.56 5.11 20.61
C GLN A 122 15.03 6.49 20.99
N GLU A 123 14.12 6.53 21.95
CA GLU A 123 13.62 7.76 22.55
C GLU A 123 14.28 7.98 23.91
N LYS A 124 14.74 9.21 24.14
CA LYS A 124 15.25 9.65 25.43
C LYS A 124 14.47 10.89 25.86
N THR A 125 13.99 10.91 27.08
CA THR A 125 13.43 12.12 27.67
C THR A 125 14.52 13.17 27.84
N THR A 126 14.23 14.40 27.45
CA THR A 126 15.16 15.50 27.68
C THR A 126 15.00 15.96 29.13
N LYS A 127 16.11 16.03 29.85
CA LYS A 127 16.10 16.57 31.21
C LYS A 127 15.70 18.04 31.19
N SER A 128 14.87 18.47 32.13
CA SER A 128 14.68 19.88 32.42
C SER A 128 16.02 20.50 32.89
N TYR A 129 16.22 21.74 32.66
CA TYR A 129 17.36 22.49 33.24
C TYR A 129 16.83 23.55 34.20
N VAL A 130 17.65 23.93 35.16
CA VAL A 130 17.34 25.04 36.04
C VAL A 130 17.97 26.28 35.38
N ASP A 131 17.21 27.35 35.23
CA ASP A 131 17.71 28.61 34.73
C ASP A 131 18.50 29.37 35.84
N ASP A 132 19.07 30.48 35.47
CA ASP A 132 19.88 31.31 36.39
C ASP A 132 19.05 31.89 37.56
N THR A 133 17.71 31.81 37.48
CA THR A 133 16.77 32.23 38.52
C THR A 133 16.34 31.09 39.45
N GLY A 134 16.86 29.87 39.26
CA GLY A 134 16.53 28.70 40.06
C GLY A 134 15.21 28.01 39.65
N ILE A 135 14.59 28.45 38.57
CA ILE A 135 13.30 27.89 38.07
C ILE A 135 13.57 26.72 37.14
N LYS A 136 12.87 25.60 37.36
CA LYS A 136 12.92 24.44 36.43
C LYS A 136 12.24 24.77 35.12
N VAL A 137 13.01 24.95 34.06
CA VAL A 137 12.49 25.19 32.71
C VAL A 137 12.40 23.87 31.93
N GLN A 138 11.23 23.56 31.45
CA GLN A 138 11.04 22.41 30.56
C GLN A 138 11.49 22.77 29.15
N LYS A 139 12.38 21.97 28.57
CA LYS A 139 12.76 22.14 27.17
C LYS A 139 11.55 22.00 26.25
N ARG A 140 11.51 22.82 25.21
CA ARG A 140 10.46 22.82 24.17
C ARG A 140 10.23 21.43 23.54
N LYS A 141 11.29 20.60 23.46
CA LYS A 141 11.22 19.21 23.03
C LYS A 141 11.43 18.30 24.22
N GLN A 142 10.37 17.68 24.69
CA GLN A 142 10.43 16.75 25.83
C GLN A 142 11.09 15.41 25.48
N VAL A 143 11.13 15.05 24.19
CA VAL A 143 11.70 13.78 23.72
C VAL A 143 12.72 14.02 22.63
N ALA A 144 13.91 13.48 22.81
CA ALA A 144 14.96 13.39 21.81
C ALA A 144 14.98 11.96 21.22
N ARG A 145 15.12 11.86 19.89
CA ARG A 145 15.20 10.58 19.18
C ARG A 145 16.57 10.38 18.58
N SER A 146 17.13 9.20 18.75
CA SER A 146 18.33 8.75 18.07
C SER A 146 17.97 7.62 17.10
N TYR A 147 18.56 7.66 15.92
CA TYR A 147 18.34 6.72 14.83
C TYR A 147 19.63 5.97 14.57
N SER A 148 19.56 4.66 14.42
CA SER A 148 20.70 3.80 14.10
C SER A 148 20.29 2.73 13.07
N PHE A 149 21.29 2.20 12.38
CA PHE A 149 21.16 0.98 11.58
C PHE A 149 22.18 -0.03 12.04
N VAL A 150 21.86 -1.29 11.98
CA VAL A 150 22.81 -2.37 12.18
C VAL A 150 23.38 -2.75 10.81
N VAL A 151 24.69 -2.60 10.66
CA VAL A 151 25.43 -2.94 9.44
C VAL A 151 26.66 -3.74 9.88
N ASN A 152 26.83 -4.95 9.37
CA ASN A 152 27.92 -5.88 9.75
C ASN A 152 28.01 -6.04 11.28
N ASP A 153 26.88 -6.25 11.93
CA ASP A 153 26.73 -6.40 13.38
C ASP A 153 27.08 -5.18 14.23
N GLU A 154 27.44 -4.05 13.58
CA GLU A 154 27.67 -2.78 14.25
C GLU A 154 26.45 -1.87 14.21
N SER A 155 26.13 -1.23 15.35
CA SER A 155 25.08 -0.22 15.42
C SER A 155 25.60 1.16 15.02
N ILE A 156 25.34 1.58 13.81
CA ILE A 156 25.79 2.86 13.24
C ILE A 156 24.71 3.92 13.46
N ARG A 157 25.05 4.95 14.25
CA ARG A 157 24.16 6.09 14.47
C ARG A 157 24.10 6.99 13.24
N VAL A 158 22.86 7.31 12.80
CA VAL A 158 22.60 8.13 11.61
C VAL A 158 21.67 9.30 11.94
N CYS A 159 21.58 10.28 11.05
CA CYS A 159 20.63 11.38 11.21
C CYS A 159 19.23 10.96 10.78
N LYS A 160 18.21 11.64 11.30
CA LYS A 160 16.79 11.41 10.97
C LYS A 160 16.52 11.40 9.48
N LYS A 161 17.04 12.39 8.73
CA LYS A 161 16.81 12.52 7.28
C LYS A 161 17.36 11.30 6.53
N PHE A 162 18.56 10.87 6.87
CA PHE A 162 19.19 9.70 6.28
C PHE A 162 18.40 8.42 6.57
N PHE A 163 17.95 8.23 7.82
CA PHE A 163 17.13 7.08 8.21
C PHE A 163 15.84 7.00 7.39
N LEU A 164 15.08 8.09 7.34
CA LEU A 164 13.80 8.12 6.61
C LEU A 164 13.98 7.97 5.09
N SER A 165 15.07 8.51 4.52
CA SER A 165 15.34 8.39 3.08
C SER A 165 15.81 6.99 2.68
N THR A 166 16.51 6.28 3.56
CA THR A 166 16.97 4.90 3.32
C THR A 166 15.77 3.94 3.23
N ILE A 167 14.83 4.01 4.17
CA ILE A 167 13.65 3.12 4.18
C ILE A 167 12.51 3.70 3.32
N SER A 168 12.62 4.95 2.88
CA SER A 168 11.57 5.65 2.12
C SER A 168 10.21 5.73 2.84
N ILE A 169 10.24 5.97 4.16
CA ILE A 169 9.04 6.15 5.00
C ILE A 169 8.89 7.59 5.49
N SER A 170 7.69 7.93 5.95
CA SER A 170 7.41 9.21 6.60
C SER A 170 7.67 9.16 8.10
N GLN A 171 7.93 10.32 8.71
CA GLN A 171 8.05 10.43 10.17
C GLN A 171 6.79 9.95 10.92
N ALA A 172 5.62 10.08 10.31
CA ALA A 172 4.35 9.63 10.91
C ALA A 172 4.37 8.12 11.20
N ILE A 173 4.96 7.31 10.31
CA ILE A 173 5.08 5.85 10.51
C ILE A 173 5.98 5.54 11.71
N VAL A 174 7.10 6.26 11.85
CA VAL A 174 7.99 6.12 13.02
C VAL A 174 7.26 6.52 14.31
N ASN A 175 6.52 7.64 14.29
CA ASN A 175 5.71 8.04 15.45
C ASN A 175 4.69 6.98 15.83
N GLN A 176 4.02 6.38 14.84
CA GLN A 176 3.05 5.31 15.05
C GLN A 176 3.69 4.04 15.64
N ALA A 177 4.88 3.67 15.18
CA ALA A 177 5.62 2.53 15.73
C ALA A 177 5.95 2.75 17.21
N LEU A 178 6.50 3.91 17.53
CA LEU A 178 6.91 4.25 18.90
C LEU A 178 5.71 4.38 19.84
N SER A 179 4.59 4.95 19.40
CA SER A 179 3.36 5.04 20.23
C SER A 179 2.79 3.66 20.59
N LYS A 180 2.85 2.70 19.65
CA LYS A 180 2.42 1.32 19.93
C LYS A 180 3.34 0.61 20.92
N LYS A 181 4.65 0.84 20.86
CA LYS A 181 5.60 0.30 21.83
C LYS A 181 5.23 0.73 23.26
N TRP A 182 4.84 1.99 23.46
CA TRP A 182 4.43 2.51 24.78
C TRP A 182 3.15 1.89 25.31
N SER A 183 2.19 1.54 24.46
CA SER A 183 0.98 0.86 24.88
C SER A 183 1.25 -0.58 25.37
N PHE A 184 2.15 -1.30 24.72
CA PHE A 184 2.55 -2.66 25.12
C PHE A 184 3.31 -2.70 26.46
N SER A 185 4.15 -1.69 26.72
CA SER A 185 4.94 -1.61 27.97
C SER A 185 4.12 -1.24 29.20
N ARG A 186 2.90 -0.71 29.04
CA ARG A 186 1.98 -0.36 30.15
C ARG A 186 1.08 -1.53 30.59
N GLN A 187 1.06 -2.62 29.85
CA GLN A 187 0.23 -3.81 30.15
C GLN A 187 1.00 -4.94 30.84
N ARG A 188 2.25 -4.70 31.27
CA ARG A 188 3.02 -5.65 32.07
C ARG A 188 3.18 -5.19 33.49
#